data_b55aa650bf527049962a1911dc011176
#
_entry.id   b55aa650bf527049962a1911dc011176
#
_cell.length_a   1.000
_cell.length_b   1.000
_cell.length_c   1.000
_cell.angle_alpha   90.00
_cell.angle_beta   90.00
_cell.angle_gamma   90.00
#
_symmetry.space_group_name_H-M   'P 1'
#
loop_
_entity.id
_entity.type
_entity.pdbx_description
1 polymer ?
#
loop_
_entity_poly.entity_id
_entity_poly.type
_entity_poly.pdbx_seq_one_letter_code
_entity_poly.pdbx_strand_id
1 'polypeptide(L)'
;MLALTTAAGIGLAIAGALITVAAIAGLALRQRTRETGPDIPEALKPGPSDAALETPLLLKLQGWSVVMLAFFVIWIPATWIFEPSTNLNQEADLKIEAIDRGSRAVQLFSEENQLGVGCVRCHGPDLTGGIIQAGNSFYFPPNLTTICGGASTGHPAIYSIDDIYQVISEGRPPVMPSWSIRYEGALDDQQINDIVVYLVDLSSESENVPFKDNVCINPDASVAALEKAQTNPRDP
;
A
#
# COMPACT_ATOMS: atom_id res chain seq x y z
N MET A 1 -12.45 18.58 -3.67
CA MET A 1 -11.18 18.70 -2.93
C MET A 1 -10.14 19.32 -3.85
N LEU A 2 -9.68 20.56 -3.54
CA LEU A 2 -8.69 21.27 -4.35
C LEU A 2 -7.35 20.54 -4.20
N ALA A 3 -6.92 19.86 -5.27
CA ALA A 3 -5.54 19.43 -5.39
C ALA A 3 -4.68 20.71 -5.47
N LEU A 4 -4.04 21.06 -4.36
CA LEU A 4 -2.98 22.07 -4.37
C LEU A 4 -1.93 21.58 -5.38
N THR A 5 -1.74 22.33 -6.45
CA THR A 5 -0.68 22.01 -7.41
C THR A 5 0.65 21.95 -6.67
N THR A 6 1.54 21.05 -7.07
CA THR A 6 2.87 20.84 -6.44
C THR A 6 3.64 22.17 -6.28
N ALA A 7 3.45 23.11 -7.18
CA ALA A 7 4.02 24.47 -7.12
C ALA A 7 3.49 25.29 -5.92
N ALA A 8 2.20 25.17 -5.57
CA ALA A 8 1.63 25.88 -4.43
C ALA A 8 2.12 25.29 -3.09
N GLY A 9 2.31 23.98 -3.02
CA GLY A 9 2.88 23.30 -1.84
C GLY A 9 4.33 23.72 -1.57
N ILE A 10 5.14 23.77 -2.61
CA ILE A 10 6.54 24.24 -2.53
C ILE A 10 6.59 25.72 -2.10
N GLY A 11 5.71 26.56 -2.64
CA GLY A 11 5.63 27.97 -2.28
C GLY A 11 5.30 28.18 -0.79
N LEU A 12 4.35 27.42 -0.25
CA LEU A 12 3.98 27.47 1.17
C LEU A 12 5.12 27.00 2.09
N ALA A 13 5.84 25.93 1.71
CA ALA A 13 6.99 25.44 2.46
C ALA A 13 8.13 26.47 2.52
N ILE A 14 8.44 27.11 1.40
CA ILE A 14 9.46 28.18 1.33
C ILE A 14 9.04 29.40 2.18
N ALA A 15 7.77 29.82 2.07
CA ALA A 15 7.25 30.94 2.88
C ALA A 15 7.33 30.63 4.39
N GLY A 16 6.96 29.44 4.80
CA GLY A 16 7.08 28.97 6.18
C GLY A 16 8.53 29.00 6.69
N ALA A 17 9.47 28.51 5.89
CA ALA A 17 10.89 28.52 6.23
C ALA A 17 11.43 29.97 6.38
N LEU A 18 11.05 30.87 5.49
CA LEU A 18 11.47 32.29 5.55
C LEU A 18 10.91 33.00 6.77
N ILE A 19 9.65 32.76 7.14
CA ILE A 19 9.01 33.31 8.34
C ILE A 19 9.74 32.80 9.60
N THR A 20 10.07 31.52 9.66
CA THR A 20 10.79 30.92 10.79
C THR A 20 12.18 31.53 10.95
N VAL A 21 12.93 31.67 9.85
CA VAL A 21 14.25 32.31 9.86
C VAL A 21 14.16 33.77 10.31
N ALA A 22 13.17 34.52 9.81
CA ALA A 22 12.95 35.90 10.19
C ALA A 22 12.59 36.06 11.67
N ALA A 23 11.76 35.15 12.21
CA ALA A 23 11.41 35.11 13.63
C ALA A 23 12.64 34.83 14.53
N ILE A 24 13.47 33.86 14.15
CA ILE A 24 14.71 33.53 14.86
C ILE A 24 15.69 34.72 14.85
N ALA A 25 15.89 35.34 13.67
CA ALA A 25 16.73 36.49 13.53
C ALA A 25 16.21 37.68 14.36
N GLY A 26 14.89 37.92 14.37
CA GLY A 26 14.25 38.96 15.17
C GLY A 26 14.44 38.77 16.67
N LEU A 27 14.32 37.52 17.15
CA LEU A 27 14.56 37.17 18.56
C LEU A 27 16.03 37.36 18.94
N ALA A 28 16.95 36.94 18.10
CA ALA A 28 18.40 37.11 18.32
C ALA A 28 18.83 38.59 18.35
N LEU A 29 18.26 39.41 17.48
CA LEU A 29 18.50 40.84 17.48
C LEU A 29 17.90 41.53 18.70
N ARG A 30 16.71 41.11 19.15
CA ARG A 30 16.05 41.64 20.35
C ARG A 30 16.82 41.34 21.64
N GLN A 31 17.53 40.22 21.71
CA GLN A 31 18.40 39.89 22.83
C GLN A 31 19.62 40.78 22.90
N ARG A 32 20.22 41.17 21.75
CA ARG A 32 21.38 42.04 21.72
C ARG A 32 21.08 43.47 22.16
N THR A 33 19.85 43.97 22.02
CA THR A 33 19.46 45.34 22.44
C THR A 33 19.11 45.49 23.89
N ARG A 34 19.07 44.40 24.65
CA ARG A 34 18.68 44.39 26.10
C ARG A 34 19.85 44.69 27.05
N GLU A 35 21.09 44.79 26.57
CA GLU A 35 22.28 44.95 27.43
C GLU A 35 22.61 46.39 27.86
N THR A 36 21.84 47.41 27.42
CA THR A 36 22.02 48.79 27.82
C THR A 36 20.99 49.19 28.90
N GLY A 37 21.08 48.57 30.05
CA GLY A 37 20.33 48.99 31.23
C GLY A 37 21.02 50.18 31.93
N PRO A 38 20.27 50.99 32.70
CA PRO A 38 20.86 52.08 33.50
C PRO A 38 21.89 51.56 34.50
N ASP A 39 22.92 52.33 34.74
CA ASP A 39 23.97 52.00 35.70
C ASP A 39 23.39 52.00 37.14
N ILE A 40 23.14 50.83 37.69
CA ILE A 40 22.55 50.61 39.00
C ILE A 40 23.67 50.41 40.00
N PRO A 41 23.68 51.10 41.17
CA PRO A 41 24.65 50.87 42.23
C PRO A 41 24.76 49.38 42.61
N GLU A 42 25.98 48.93 42.90
CA GLU A 42 26.28 47.49 43.10
C GLU A 42 25.50 46.82 44.21
N ALA A 43 25.13 47.56 45.25
CA ALA A 43 24.31 47.10 46.38
C ALA A 43 22.83 46.85 46.01
N LEU A 44 22.37 47.36 44.87
CA LEU A 44 21.00 47.23 44.38
C LEU A 44 20.94 46.32 43.11
N LYS A 45 22.08 45.80 42.69
CA LYS A 45 22.10 44.83 41.57
C LYS A 45 21.40 43.57 42.00
N PRO A 46 20.35 43.16 41.30
CA PRO A 46 19.84 41.81 41.50
C PRO A 46 20.96 40.80 41.26
N GLY A 47 20.86 39.62 41.81
CA GLY A 47 21.89 38.58 41.67
C GLY A 47 22.46 38.39 40.27
N PRO A 48 23.36 37.45 40.05
CA PRO A 48 24.04 37.29 38.78
C PRO A 48 23.02 37.35 37.61
N SER A 49 23.32 38.17 36.60
CA SER A 49 22.44 38.30 35.44
C SER A 49 22.21 36.93 34.77
N ASP A 50 21.07 36.75 34.15
CA ASP A 50 20.76 35.51 33.38
C ASP A 50 21.92 35.10 32.46
N ALA A 51 22.60 36.09 31.87
CA ALA A 51 23.78 35.87 31.03
C ALA A 51 24.99 35.26 31.78
N ALA A 52 25.11 35.50 33.09
CA ALA A 52 26.15 34.90 33.92
C ALA A 52 25.80 33.48 34.39
N LEU A 53 24.51 33.15 34.42
CA LEU A 53 23.98 31.81 34.74
C LEU A 53 23.95 30.90 33.51
N GLU A 54 23.92 31.48 32.30
CA GLU A 54 23.92 30.73 31.04
C GLU A 54 25.33 30.22 30.73
N THR A 55 25.54 28.95 30.87
CA THR A 55 26.77 28.31 30.42
C THR A 55 26.83 28.21 28.90
N PRO A 56 28.03 28.26 28.27
CA PRO A 56 28.20 28.10 26.84
C PRO A 56 27.54 26.80 26.28
N LEU A 57 27.44 25.77 27.15
CA LEU A 57 26.79 24.52 26.81
C LEU A 57 25.26 24.72 26.69
N LEU A 58 24.65 25.45 27.63
CA LEU A 58 23.22 25.72 27.67
C LEU A 58 22.80 26.53 26.42
N LEU A 59 23.57 27.53 26.03
CA LEU A 59 23.32 28.33 24.81
C LEU A 59 23.40 27.46 23.55
N LYS A 60 24.38 26.54 23.48
CA LYS A 60 24.45 25.59 22.37
C LYS A 60 23.25 24.65 22.33
N LEU A 61 22.84 24.09 23.46
CA LEU A 61 21.68 23.22 23.57
C LEU A 61 20.38 23.95 23.16
N GLN A 62 20.19 25.18 23.62
CA GLN A 62 19.07 26.02 23.19
C GLN A 62 19.07 26.25 21.67
N GLY A 63 20.23 26.60 21.10
CA GLY A 63 20.38 26.75 19.66
C GLY A 63 20.00 25.48 18.89
N TRP A 64 20.50 24.34 19.32
CA TRP A 64 20.17 23.06 18.71
C TRP A 64 18.71 22.67 18.88
N SER A 65 18.09 22.96 20.03
CA SER A 65 16.67 22.66 20.25
C SER A 65 15.77 23.48 19.32
N VAL A 66 16.11 24.73 19.04
CA VAL A 66 15.38 25.58 18.07
C VAL A 66 15.54 25.02 16.65
N VAL A 67 16.77 24.60 16.27
CA VAL A 67 17.01 24.00 14.94
C VAL A 67 16.22 22.71 14.78
N MET A 68 16.22 21.84 15.80
CA MET A 68 15.45 20.59 15.77
C MET A 68 13.95 20.85 15.70
N LEU A 69 13.45 21.81 16.48
CA LEU A 69 12.03 22.19 16.41
C LEU A 69 11.64 22.68 15.02
N ALA A 70 12.44 23.58 14.45
CA ALA A 70 12.22 24.08 13.11
C ALA A 70 12.26 22.96 12.05
N PHE A 71 13.19 22.02 12.19
CA PHE A 71 13.25 20.84 11.34
C PHE A 71 11.95 20.03 11.38
N PHE A 72 11.45 19.68 12.57
CA PHE A 72 10.22 18.92 12.68
C PHE A 72 8.98 19.67 12.19
N VAL A 73 8.90 21.00 12.45
CA VAL A 73 7.79 21.83 11.97
C VAL A 73 7.73 21.87 10.43
N ILE A 74 8.87 21.75 9.76
CA ILE A 74 8.92 21.73 8.29
C ILE A 74 8.77 20.30 7.77
N TRP A 75 9.48 19.34 8.38
CA TRP A 75 9.55 17.97 7.90
C TRP A 75 8.22 17.22 7.99
N ILE A 76 7.51 17.35 9.12
CA ILE A 76 6.23 16.63 9.30
C ILE A 76 5.17 17.07 8.27
N PRO A 77 4.89 18.36 8.05
CA PRO A 77 3.98 18.76 6.98
C PRO A 77 4.48 18.39 5.58
N ALA A 78 5.79 18.42 5.35
CA ALA A 78 6.35 18.04 4.07
C ALA A 78 6.11 16.55 3.78
N THR A 79 6.33 15.65 4.75
CA THR A 79 6.01 14.22 4.60
C THR A 79 4.53 14.02 4.30
N TRP A 80 3.64 14.72 4.99
CA TRP A 80 2.20 14.66 4.74
C TRP A 80 1.78 15.09 3.34
N ILE A 81 2.44 16.11 2.79
CA ILE A 81 2.17 16.60 1.42
C ILE A 81 2.61 15.58 0.37
N PHE A 82 3.72 14.87 0.62
CA PHE A 82 4.28 13.89 -0.32
C PHE A 82 3.74 12.47 -0.10
N GLU A 83 3.09 12.19 1.04
CA GLU A 83 2.55 10.87 1.39
C GLU A 83 1.65 10.26 0.31
N PRO A 84 0.68 10.98 -0.31
CA PRO A 84 -0.19 10.38 -1.31
C PRO A 84 0.55 9.81 -2.51
N SER A 85 1.62 10.48 -2.96
CA SER A 85 2.41 10.01 -4.11
C SER A 85 3.32 8.85 -3.76
N THR A 86 3.87 8.82 -2.54
CA THR A 86 4.68 7.70 -2.02
C THR A 86 3.84 6.46 -1.80
N ASN A 87 2.64 6.61 -1.25
CA ASN A 87 1.73 5.50 -0.99
C ASN A 87 1.25 4.83 -2.28
N LEU A 88 0.92 5.61 -3.32
CA LEU A 88 0.51 5.06 -4.62
C LEU A 88 1.64 4.24 -5.29
N ASN A 89 2.87 4.73 -5.22
CA ASN A 89 4.02 4.00 -5.76
C ASN A 89 4.29 2.73 -4.95
N GLN A 90 4.23 2.81 -3.62
CA GLN A 90 4.44 1.68 -2.73
C GLN A 90 3.34 0.60 -2.90
N GLU A 91 2.08 1.01 -3.09
CA GLU A 91 0.98 0.09 -3.38
C GLU A 91 1.22 -0.67 -4.69
N ALA A 92 1.67 0.03 -5.74
CA ALA A 92 2.00 -0.58 -7.01
C ALA A 92 3.15 -1.59 -6.89
N ASP A 93 4.23 -1.23 -6.16
CA ASP A 93 5.38 -2.11 -5.94
C ASP A 93 4.97 -3.36 -5.13
N LEU A 94 4.20 -3.20 -4.05
CA LEU A 94 3.71 -4.30 -3.24
C LEU A 94 2.81 -5.26 -4.03
N LYS A 95 1.99 -4.72 -4.94
CA LYS A 95 1.17 -5.54 -5.83
C LYS A 95 2.04 -6.37 -6.78
N ILE A 96 3.05 -5.78 -7.41
CA ILE A 96 3.98 -6.48 -8.31
C ILE A 96 4.68 -7.61 -7.56
N GLU A 97 5.16 -7.35 -6.34
CA GLU A 97 5.78 -8.37 -5.51
C GLU A 97 4.80 -9.49 -5.10
N ALA A 98 3.55 -9.17 -4.80
CA ALA A 98 2.52 -10.15 -4.48
C ALA A 98 2.22 -11.05 -5.68
N ILE A 99 2.10 -10.47 -6.90
CA ILE A 99 1.93 -11.22 -8.13
C ILE A 99 3.11 -12.17 -8.38
N ASP A 100 4.36 -11.70 -8.21
CA ASP A 100 5.55 -12.53 -8.37
C ASP A 100 5.57 -13.69 -7.36
N ARG A 101 5.30 -13.43 -6.08
CA ARG A 101 5.22 -14.50 -5.07
C ARG A 101 4.08 -15.47 -5.35
N GLY A 102 2.89 -14.98 -5.71
CA GLY A 102 1.74 -15.80 -6.07
C GLY A 102 1.99 -16.66 -7.30
N SER A 103 2.62 -16.11 -8.34
CA SER A 103 2.98 -16.84 -9.55
C SER A 103 3.95 -18.00 -9.26
N ARG A 104 4.91 -17.80 -8.38
CA ARG A 104 5.83 -18.85 -7.92
C ARG A 104 5.13 -19.87 -7.03
N ALA A 105 4.22 -19.43 -6.18
CA ALA A 105 3.49 -20.32 -5.27
C ALA A 105 2.63 -21.36 -6.01
N VAL A 106 1.97 -20.99 -7.12
CA VAL A 106 1.14 -21.94 -7.89
C VAL A 106 1.96 -23.00 -8.62
N GLN A 107 3.25 -22.78 -8.86
CA GLN A 107 4.15 -23.70 -9.53
C GLN A 107 4.55 -24.88 -8.63
N LEU A 108 5.27 -25.84 -9.21
CA LEU A 108 5.83 -26.95 -8.47
C LEU A 108 6.96 -26.48 -7.55
N PHE A 109 7.08 -27.15 -6.41
CA PHE A 109 8.24 -27.02 -5.56
C PHE A 109 9.49 -27.49 -6.30
N SER A 110 10.56 -26.71 -6.27
CA SER A 110 11.89 -27.06 -6.75
C SER A 110 12.95 -26.40 -5.88
N GLU A 111 14.24 -26.75 -6.09
CA GLU A 111 15.33 -26.08 -5.38
C GLU A 111 15.40 -24.57 -5.70
N GLU A 112 15.03 -24.20 -6.94
CA GLU A 112 14.96 -22.80 -7.39
C GLU A 112 13.66 -22.12 -6.96
N ASN A 113 12.60 -22.88 -6.71
CA ASN A 113 11.27 -22.37 -6.32
C ASN A 113 10.76 -23.05 -5.06
N GLN A 114 11.24 -22.59 -3.92
CA GLN A 114 10.83 -23.11 -2.60
C GLN A 114 9.44 -22.65 -2.16
N LEU A 115 8.81 -21.71 -2.88
CA LEU A 115 7.46 -21.24 -2.60
C LEU A 115 6.40 -22.14 -3.24
N GLY A 116 6.78 -22.97 -4.21
CA GLY A 116 5.85 -23.77 -5.00
C GLY A 116 5.05 -24.77 -4.20
N VAL A 117 3.72 -24.66 -4.26
CA VAL A 117 2.78 -25.62 -3.62
C VAL A 117 2.15 -26.57 -4.64
N GLY A 118 2.24 -26.26 -5.93
CA GLY A 118 1.90 -27.15 -7.02
C GLY A 118 0.44 -27.15 -7.45
N CYS A 119 -0.22 -26.03 -7.46
CA CYS A 119 -1.59 -25.87 -8.01
C CYS A 119 -1.66 -26.35 -9.47
N VAL A 120 -0.58 -26.14 -10.23
CA VAL A 120 -0.44 -26.59 -11.64
C VAL A 120 -0.59 -28.11 -11.82
N ARG A 121 -0.42 -28.93 -10.79
CA ARG A 121 -0.60 -30.38 -10.88
C ARG A 121 -2.02 -30.76 -11.25
N CYS A 122 -2.98 -30.00 -10.75
CA CYS A 122 -4.40 -30.26 -10.98
C CYS A 122 -5.00 -29.31 -12.00
N HIS A 123 -4.61 -28.02 -11.92
CA HIS A 123 -5.17 -26.98 -12.79
C HIS A 123 -4.45 -26.84 -14.14
N GLY A 124 -3.45 -27.70 -14.40
CA GLY A 124 -2.65 -27.67 -15.63
C GLY A 124 -1.49 -26.69 -15.57
N PRO A 125 -0.47 -26.83 -16.41
CA PRO A 125 0.72 -25.99 -16.41
C PRO A 125 0.42 -24.52 -16.68
N ASP A 126 -0.61 -24.25 -17.47
CA ASP A 126 -1.06 -22.90 -17.84
C ASP A 126 -2.27 -22.45 -17.00
N LEU A 127 -2.62 -23.18 -15.95
CA LEU A 127 -3.77 -22.94 -15.06
C LEU A 127 -5.13 -22.89 -15.79
N THR A 128 -5.21 -23.44 -17.02
CA THR A 128 -6.42 -23.46 -17.85
C THR A 128 -7.40 -24.59 -17.50
N GLY A 129 -7.11 -25.31 -16.43
CA GLY A 129 -7.88 -26.49 -16.03
C GLY A 129 -7.33 -27.76 -16.66
N GLY A 130 -8.02 -28.86 -16.42
CA GLY A 130 -7.61 -30.15 -16.94
C GLY A 130 -8.54 -31.28 -16.51
N ILE A 131 -8.07 -32.53 -16.69
CA ILE A 131 -8.72 -33.71 -16.21
C ILE A 131 -7.74 -34.42 -15.30
N ILE A 132 -8.15 -34.66 -14.06
CA ILE A 132 -7.38 -35.42 -13.09
C ILE A 132 -8.14 -36.70 -12.71
N GLN A 133 -7.41 -37.78 -12.48
CA GLN A 133 -7.96 -39.01 -11.96
C GLN A 133 -7.56 -39.17 -10.50
N ALA A 134 -8.55 -39.35 -9.64
CA ALA A 134 -8.33 -39.69 -8.25
C ALA A 134 -9.13 -40.94 -7.92
N GLY A 135 -8.44 -42.04 -7.67
CA GLY A 135 -9.04 -43.37 -7.55
C GLY A 135 -9.70 -43.81 -8.86
N ASN A 136 -10.98 -44.16 -8.82
CA ASN A 136 -11.79 -44.58 -9.98
C ASN A 136 -12.61 -43.41 -10.59
N SER A 137 -12.42 -42.18 -10.10
CA SER A 137 -13.23 -41.03 -10.53
C SER A 137 -12.37 -40.02 -11.28
N PHE A 138 -12.97 -39.38 -12.27
CA PHE A 138 -12.39 -38.26 -12.97
C PHE A 138 -12.96 -36.95 -12.42
N TYR A 139 -12.09 -35.97 -12.28
CA TYR A 139 -12.43 -34.64 -11.81
C TYR A 139 -11.93 -33.61 -12.81
N PHE A 140 -12.64 -32.49 -12.89
CA PHE A 140 -12.38 -31.40 -13.83
C PHE A 140 -12.05 -30.11 -13.07
N PRO A 141 -10.78 -29.89 -12.69
CA PRO A 141 -10.37 -28.64 -12.08
C PRO A 141 -10.72 -27.46 -13.00
N PRO A 142 -11.28 -26.37 -12.44
CA PRO A 142 -11.69 -25.23 -13.26
C PRO A 142 -10.48 -24.51 -13.86
N ASN A 143 -10.73 -23.77 -14.94
CA ASN A 143 -9.80 -22.83 -15.50
C ASN A 143 -9.64 -21.64 -14.55
N LEU A 144 -8.41 -21.38 -14.09
CA LEU A 144 -8.10 -20.28 -13.18
C LEU A 144 -7.76 -18.98 -13.91
N THR A 145 -7.47 -19.03 -15.21
CA THR A 145 -7.21 -17.83 -16.02
C THR A 145 -8.47 -17.00 -16.28
N THR A 146 -9.65 -17.58 -16.01
CA THR A 146 -10.95 -16.92 -16.19
C THR A 146 -11.79 -17.02 -14.92
N ILE A 147 -11.12 -17.15 -13.75
CA ILE A 147 -11.80 -17.42 -12.47
C ILE A 147 -12.70 -16.26 -12.04
N CYS A 148 -12.37 -15.04 -12.40
CA CYS A 148 -13.18 -13.87 -12.09
C CYS A 148 -14.45 -13.79 -12.93
N GLY A 149 -14.51 -14.55 -14.04
CA GLY A 149 -15.68 -14.61 -14.91
C GLY A 149 -16.06 -13.25 -15.50
N GLY A 150 -16.36 -13.24 -16.77
CA GLY A 150 -16.93 -12.09 -17.43
C GLY A 150 -18.08 -12.55 -18.31
N ALA A 151 -18.86 -11.64 -18.83
CA ALA A 151 -19.93 -11.92 -19.79
C ALA A 151 -19.43 -12.68 -21.05
N SER A 152 -18.11 -12.68 -21.29
CA SER A 152 -17.47 -13.37 -22.40
C SER A 152 -17.34 -14.88 -22.20
N THR A 153 -17.33 -15.39 -20.98
CA THR A 153 -17.09 -16.82 -20.68
C THR A 153 -18.37 -17.64 -20.57
N GLY A 154 -19.54 -17.00 -20.56
CA GLY A 154 -20.84 -17.68 -20.43
C GLY A 154 -21.07 -18.35 -19.07
N HIS A 155 -20.17 -18.18 -18.11
CA HIS A 155 -20.30 -18.75 -16.79
C HIS A 155 -20.79 -17.68 -15.79
N PRO A 156 -21.93 -17.92 -15.10
CA PRO A 156 -22.49 -16.98 -14.13
C PRO A 156 -21.78 -16.99 -12.76
N ALA A 157 -20.75 -17.81 -12.59
CA ALA A 157 -20.06 -17.91 -11.30
C ALA A 157 -18.99 -16.82 -11.20
N ILE A 158 -19.43 -15.65 -10.78
CA ILE A 158 -18.54 -14.56 -10.37
C ILE A 158 -18.03 -14.93 -8.97
N TYR A 159 -16.74 -15.24 -8.87
CA TYR A 159 -16.07 -15.37 -7.59
C TYR A 159 -15.57 -14.00 -7.17
N SER A 160 -15.92 -13.58 -5.95
CA SER A 160 -15.27 -12.44 -5.31
C SER A 160 -13.86 -12.84 -4.86
N ILE A 161 -13.02 -11.85 -4.53
CA ILE A 161 -11.71 -12.10 -3.91
C ILE A 161 -11.85 -12.99 -2.67
N ASP A 162 -12.86 -12.70 -1.85
CA ASP A 162 -13.12 -13.45 -0.61
C ASP A 162 -13.51 -14.91 -0.90
N ASP A 163 -14.31 -15.15 -1.95
CA ASP A 163 -14.67 -16.52 -2.36
C ASP A 163 -13.44 -17.31 -2.80
N ILE A 164 -12.56 -16.71 -3.60
CA ILE A 164 -11.32 -17.33 -4.07
C ILE A 164 -10.43 -17.64 -2.86
N TYR A 165 -10.26 -16.68 -1.95
CA TYR A 165 -9.50 -16.86 -0.72
C TYR A 165 -10.05 -18.02 0.12
N GLN A 166 -11.37 -18.08 0.31
CA GLN A 166 -12.03 -19.11 1.09
C GLN A 166 -11.88 -20.49 0.45
N VAL A 167 -12.07 -20.59 -0.86
CA VAL A 167 -11.89 -21.86 -1.61
C VAL A 167 -10.46 -22.39 -1.49
N ILE A 168 -9.45 -21.52 -1.57
CA ILE A 168 -8.06 -21.95 -1.39
C ILE A 168 -7.82 -22.36 0.07
N SER A 169 -8.33 -21.57 1.02
CA SER A 169 -8.13 -21.81 2.45
C SER A 169 -8.73 -23.14 2.90
N GLU A 170 -10.00 -23.38 2.59
CA GLU A 170 -10.78 -24.53 3.06
C GLU A 170 -10.64 -25.74 2.16
N GLY A 171 -10.26 -25.54 0.90
CA GLY A 171 -10.24 -26.59 -0.11
C GLY A 171 -11.64 -26.93 -0.61
N ARG A 172 -11.71 -27.94 -1.49
CA ARG A 172 -12.95 -28.56 -1.98
C ARG A 172 -12.82 -30.09 -1.97
N PRO A 173 -13.17 -30.73 -0.88
CA PRO A 173 -13.13 -32.19 -0.79
C PRO A 173 -13.97 -32.83 -1.91
N PRO A 174 -13.62 -34.06 -2.41
CA PRO A 174 -12.53 -34.91 -1.89
C PRO A 174 -11.15 -34.65 -2.56
N VAL A 175 -11.04 -33.73 -3.50
CA VAL A 175 -9.85 -33.63 -4.40
C VAL A 175 -8.97 -32.45 -4.11
N MET A 176 -9.57 -31.26 -3.91
CA MET A 176 -8.80 -30.08 -3.58
C MET A 176 -8.56 -30.01 -2.07
N PRO A 177 -7.32 -30.16 -1.59
CA PRO A 177 -7.02 -30.05 -0.17
C PRO A 177 -7.18 -28.62 0.33
N SER A 178 -7.38 -28.46 1.64
CA SER A 178 -7.23 -27.18 2.31
C SER A 178 -5.76 -26.74 2.27
N TRP A 179 -5.53 -25.46 2.01
CA TRP A 179 -4.16 -24.93 1.95
C TRP A 179 -3.82 -24.06 3.17
N SER A 180 -4.81 -23.47 3.85
CA SER A 180 -4.56 -22.62 5.01
C SER A 180 -4.14 -23.42 6.23
N ILE A 181 -3.16 -22.89 6.98
CA ILE A 181 -2.78 -23.40 8.30
C ILE A 181 -3.96 -23.47 9.28
N ARG A 182 -5.02 -22.69 9.06
CA ARG A 182 -6.25 -22.72 9.86
C ARG A 182 -7.06 -24.01 9.65
N TYR A 183 -6.85 -24.66 8.52
CA TYR A 183 -7.53 -25.90 8.10
C TYR A 183 -6.54 -27.03 7.85
N GLU A 184 -5.45 -27.07 8.64
CA GLU A 184 -4.40 -28.08 8.57
C GLU A 184 -3.58 -28.08 7.27
N GLY A 185 -3.65 -27.00 6.49
CA GLY A 185 -2.83 -26.77 5.30
C GLY A 185 -1.45 -26.20 5.63
N ALA A 186 -0.71 -25.82 4.61
CA ALA A 186 0.69 -25.39 4.73
C ALA A 186 0.91 -23.87 4.53
N LEU A 187 -0.10 -23.13 4.05
CA LEU A 187 0.04 -21.75 3.69
C LEU A 187 -0.50 -20.82 4.78
N ASP A 188 0.21 -19.72 5.03
CA ASP A 188 -0.29 -18.63 5.85
C ASP A 188 -1.23 -17.71 5.05
N ASP A 189 -1.89 -16.77 5.76
CA ASP A 189 -2.84 -15.84 5.17
C ASP A 189 -2.20 -14.95 4.09
N GLN A 190 -0.93 -14.57 4.26
CA GLN A 190 -0.22 -13.74 3.28
C GLN A 190 0.04 -14.51 1.99
N GLN A 191 0.49 -15.74 2.09
CA GLN A 191 0.76 -16.59 0.93
C GLN A 191 -0.51 -16.87 0.14
N ILE A 192 -1.65 -17.09 0.81
CA ILE A 192 -2.94 -17.26 0.15
C ILE A 192 -3.36 -15.96 -0.54
N ASN A 193 -3.21 -14.82 0.12
CA ASN A 193 -3.49 -13.52 -0.50
C ASN A 193 -2.63 -13.25 -1.74
N ASP A 194 -1.35 -13.59 -1.70
CA ASP A 194 -0.46 -13.45 -2.86
C ASP A 194 -0.94 -14.31 -4.05
N ILE A 195 -1.39 -15.54 -3.78
CA ILE A 195 -1.98 -16.42 -4.80
C ILE A 195 -3.27 -15.80 -5.35
N VAL A 196 -4.15 -15.27 -4.50
CA VAL A 196 -5.40 -14.62 -4.93
C VAL A 196 -5.11 -13.42 -5.84
N VAL A 197 -4.18 -12.54 -5.43
CA VAL A 197 -3.79 -11.37 -6.22
C VAL A 197 -3.25 -11.80 -7.59
N TYR A 198 -2.40 -12.83 -7.64
CA TYR A 198 -1.90 -13.38 -8.89
C TYR A 198 -3.01 -13.93 -9.78
N LEU A 199 -3.97 -14.71 -9.24
CA LEU A 199 -5.07 -15.27 -10.03
C LEU A 199 -6.00 -14.19 -10.58
N VAL A 200 -6.26 -13.14 -9.82
CA VAL A 200 -7.03 -11.99 -10.29
C VAL A 200 -6.29 -11.24 -11.40
N ASP A 201 -4.99 -11.06 -11.28
CA ASP A 201 -4.16 -10.43 -12.31
C ASP A 201 -4.11 -11.27 -13.60
N LEU A 202 -3.91 -12.57 -13.47
CA LEU A 202 -3.94 -13.54 -14.56
C LEU A 202 -5.29 -13.53 -15.29
N SER A 203 -6.40 -13.46 -14.56
CA SER A 203 -7.74 -13.36 -15.14
C SER A 203 -7.93 -12.01 -15.85
N SER A 204 -7.40 -10.92 -15.30
CA SER A 204 -7.44 -9.60 -15.92
C SER A 204 -6.68 -9.57 -17.24
N GLU A 205 -5.49 -10.17 -17.31
CA GLU A 205 -4.70 -10.28 -18.52
C GLU A 205 -5.40 -11.13 -19.58
N SER A 206 -5.95 -12.28 -19.18
CA SER A 206 -6.67 -13.20 -20.09
C SER A 206 -7.90 -12.56 -20.73
N GLU A 207 -8.62 -11.72 -19.98
CA GLU A 207 -9.82 -11.03 -20.44
C GLU A 207 -9.56 -9.64 -21.01
N ASN A 208 -8.30 -9.19 -20.99
CA ASN A 208 -7.88 -7.84 -21.41
C ASN A 208 -8.66 -6.72 -20.67
N VAL A 209 -8.89 -6.92 -19.37
CA VAL A 209 -9.55 -5.99 -18.49
C VAL A 209 -8.53 -5.43 -17.49
N PRO A 210 -8.47 -4.11 -17.25
CA PRO A 210 -7.61 -3.55 -16.21
C PRO A 210 -7.89 -4.17 -14.84
N PHE A 211 -6.86 -4.48 -14.07
CA PHE A 211 -6.97 -5.12 -12.75
C PHE A 211 -8.03 -4.47 -11.85
N LYS A 212 -8.03 -3.13 -11.76
CA LYS A 212 -9.00 -2.36 -10.95
C LYS A 212 -10.45 -2.50 -11.39
N ASP A 213 -10.68 -2.85 -12.66
CA ASP A 213 -12.00 -2.97 -13.27
C ASP A 213 -12.43 -4.46 -13.37
N ASN A 214 -11.60 -5.36 -12.81
CA ASN A 214 -11.91 -6.78 -12.78
C ASN A 214 -13.13 -7.06 -11.89
N VAL A 215 -13.97 -7.96 -12.33
CA VAL A 215 -15.23 -8.31 -11.66
C VAL A 215 -15.00 -8.86 -10.24
N CYS A 216 -13.91 -9.57 -10.01
CA CYS A 216 -13.55 -10.05 -8.68
C CYS A 216 -13.33 -8.92 -7.67
N ILE A 217 -12.84 -7.76 -8.16
CA ILE A 217 -12.55 -6.59 -7.33
C ILE A 217 -13.75 -5.67 -7.24
N ASN A 218 -14.44 -5.50 -8.38
CA ASN A 218 -15.58 -4.61 -8.50
C ASN A 218 -16.80 -5.37 -9.06
N PRO A 219 -17.53 -6.09 -8.23
CA PRO A 219 -18.70 -6.86 -8.67
C PRO A 219 -19.79 -6.00 -9.30
N ASP A 220 -19.89 -4.71 -8.94
CA ASP A 220 -20.85 -3.79 -9.54
C ASP A 220 -20.54 -3.47 -11.01
N ALA A 221 -19.27 -3.58 -11.42
CA ALA A 221 -18.88 -3.40 -12.81
C ALA A 221 -19.49 -4.48 -13.72
N SER A 222 -19.70 -5.69 -13.20
CA SER A 222 -20.34 -6.79 -13.94
C SER A 222 -21.84 -6.55 -14.14
N VAL A 223 -22.52 -6.03 -13.13
CA VAL A 223 -23.94 -5.69 -13.21
C VAL A 223 -24.15 -4.57 -14.22
N ALA A 224 -23.33 -3.53 -14.18
CA ALA A 224 -23.36 -2.43 -15.14
C ALA A 224 -23.03 -2.90 -16.59
N ALA A 225 -22.10 -3.85 -16.75
CA ALA A 225 -21.78 -4.43 -18.06
C ALA A 225 -22.90 -5.32 -18.60
N LEU A 226 -23.57 -6.09 -17.73
CA LEU A 226 -24.72 -6.92 -18.09
C LEU A 226 -25.94 -6.05 -18.43
N GLU A 227 -26.18 -4.99 -17.68
CA GLU A 227 -27.27 -4.04 -17.94
C GLU A 227 -27.05 -3.30 -19.26
N LYS A 228 -25.81 -2.90 -19.55
CA LYS A 228 -25.42 -2.29 -20.82
C LYS A 228 -25.51 -3.26 -22.00
N ALA A 229 -25.23 -4.54 -21.80
CA ALA A 229 -25.41 -5.58 -22.84
C ALA A 229 -26.90 -5.88 -23.11
N GLN A 230 -27.77 -5.77 -22.09
CA GLN A 230 -29.21 -5.96 -22.21
C GLN A 230 -29.92 -4.73 -22.81
N THR A 231 -29.34 -3.53 -22.65
CA THR A 231 -29.92 -2.28 -23.18
C THR A 231 -29.48 -1.96 -24.61
N ASN A 232 -28.61 -2.76 -25.20
CA ASN A 232 -28.25 -2.66 -26.62
C ASN A 232 -28.82 -3.86 -27.39
N PRO A 233 -30.15 -3.87 -27.68
CA PRO A 233 -30.68 -4.82 -28.63
C PRO A 233 -30.06 -4.44 -29.99
N ARG A 234 -29.28 -5.34 -30.56
CA ARG A 234 -28.95 -5.23 -31.98
C ARG A 234 -30.29 -5.30 -32.68
N ASP A 235 -30.69 -4.17 -33.21
CA ASP A 235 -31.81 -4.09 -34.13
C ASP A 235 -31.61 -5.13 -35.25
N PRO A 236 -32.70 -5.76 -35.70
CA PRO A 236 -32.67 -6.81 -36.73
C PRO A 236 -32.22 -6.28 -38.09
#